data_36b562e916874e4f32e5c26eecd6d43f
#
_entry.id   36b562e916874e4f32e5c26eecd6d43f
#
_cell.length_a   1.000
_cell.length_b   1.000
_cell.length_c   1.000
_cell.angle_alpha   90.00
_cell.angle_beta   90.00
_cell.angle_gamma   90.00
#
_symmetry.space_group_name_H-M   'P 1'
#
loop_
_entity.id
_entity.type
_entity.pdbx_description
1 polymer ?
#
loop_
_entity_poly.entity_id
_entity_poly.type
_entity_poly.pdbx_seq_one_letter_code
_entity_poly.pdbx_strand_id
1 'polypeptide(L)'
;MSETPDEVVIPAGALASSSVRVDTWLWATRQLKSRSQATAAVRAGHVRVNGEPVKAAYKVCVGDEVRLRIEGFDRILGVVLLLSKRVSYPQARIAYDDRTPERPRMHMPVAMRE
;
A
#
# COMPACT_ATOMS: atom_id res chain seq x y z
N MET A 1 -11.56 -27.40 -2.62
CA MET A 1 -11.43 -26.97 -2.79
C MET A 1 -11.22 -26.45 -3.28
N SER A 2 -11.19 -26.14 -3.21
CA SER A 2 -11.07 -25.54 -3.47
C SER A 2 -10.82 -24.96 -4.09
N GLU A 3 -10.92 -24.60 -4.25
CA GLU A 3 -10.74 -23.91 -4.73
C GLU A 3 -10.59 -23.17 -5.21
N THR A 4 -10.21 -22.80 -5.07
CA THR A 4 -10.24 -21.90 -5.46
C THR A 4 -10.10 -21.65 -6.50
N PRO A 5 -10.45 -21.22 -6.81
CA PRO A 5 -10.31 -21.07 -7.91
C PRO A 5 -9.72 -20.28 -8.66
N ASP A 6 -9.99 -19.99 -8.96
CA ASP A 6 -9.55 -19.31 -9.59
C ASP A 6 -8.75 -18.78 -9.49
N GLU A 7 -8.45 -19.11 -9.57
CA GLU A 7 -7.82 -18.82 -9.23
C GLU A 7 -6.98 -17.84 -9.19
N VAL A 8 -6.94 -17.24 -8.34
CA VAL A 8 -6.01 -16.15 -8.04
C VAL A 8 -4.62 -16.74 -7.91
N VAL A 9 -3.71 -16.27 -8.75
CA VAL A 9 -2.32 -16.70 -8.64
C VAL A 9 -1.67 -15.88 -7.53
N ILE A 10 -1.21 -16.56 -6.49
CA ILE A 10 -0.54 -15.89 -5.39
C ILE A 10 0.86 -15.49 -5.84
N PRO A 11 1.24 -14.23 -5.80
CA PRO A 11 2.59 -13.83 -6.16
C PRO A 11 3.64 -14.53 -5.32
N ALA A 12 4.82 -14.74 -5.90
CA ALA A 12 5.90 -15.45 -5.20
C ALA A 12 6.31 -14.76 -3.91
N GLY A 13 6.09 -13.45 -3.80
CA GLY A 13 6.43 -12.71 -2.59
C GLY A 13 5.37 -12.72 -1.52
N ALA A 14 4.21 -13.34 -1.78
CA ALA A 14 3.14 -13.38 -0.80
C ALA A 14 3.53 -14.28 0.36
N LEU A 15 3.14 -13.88 1.55
CA LEU A 15 3.51 -14.61 2.76
C LEU A 15 2.34 -15.39 3.29
N ALA A 16 2.63 -16.59 3.81
CA ALA A 16 1.66 -17.34 4.56
C ALA A 16 1.48 -16.78 5.96
N SER A 17 2.43 -15.98 6.44
CA SER A 17 2.35 -15.40 7.77
C SER A 17 1.25 -14.36 7.85
N SER A 18 0.86 -14.02 9.07
CA SER A 18 -0.26 -13.11 9.29
C SER A 18 0.12 -11.64 9.26
N SER A 19 1.41 -11.31 9.12
CA SER A 19 1.82 -9.91 9.14
C SER A 19 3.15 -9.71 8.42
N VAL A 20 3.40 -8.47 8.01
CA VAL A 20 4.66 -8.07 7.39
C VAL A 20 4.92 -6.60 7.74
N ARG A 21 6.20 -6.21 7.82
CA ARG A 21 6.55 -4.83 8.14
C ARG A 21 5.89 -3.87 7.13
N VAL A 22 5.39 -2.76 7.63
CA VAL A 22 4.68 -1.80 6.78
C VAL A 22 5.61 -1.22 5.71
N ASP A 23 6.89 -0.94 6.06
CA ASP A 23 7.80 -0.40 5.07
C ASP A 23 8.11 -1.43 3.98
N THR A 24 8.23 -2.70 4.35
CA THR A 24 8.44 -3.77 3.39
C THR A 24 7.22 -3.91 2.46
N TRP A 25 6.03 -3.86 3.04
CA TRP A 25 4.80 -3.99 2.25
C TRP A 25 4.64 -2.84 1.27
N LEU A 26 4.95 -1.61 1.69
CA LEU A 26 4.87 -0.44 0.80
C LEU A 26 5.83 -0.56 -0.37
N TRP A 27 7.04 -1.04 -0.12
CA TRP A 27 8.01 -1.26 -1.18
C TRP A 27 7.58 -2.42 -2.08
N ALA A 28 7.13 -3.53 -1.50
CA ALA A 28 6.76 -4.72 -2.26
C ALA A 28 5.59 -4.45 -3.19
N THR A 29 4.64 -3.61 -2.76
CA THR A 29 3.48 -3.27 -3.58
C THR A 29 3.74 -2.09 -4.51
N ARG A 30 4.99 -1.68 -4.63
CA ARG A 30 5.43 -0.62 -5.56
C ARG A 30 4.86 0.75 -5.25
N GLN A 31 4.52 1.00 -4.01
CA GLN A 31 4.11 2.34 -3.62
C GLN A 31 5.29 3.29 -3.58
N LEU A 32 6.47 2.77 -3.27
CA LEU A 32 7.70 3.54 -3.23
C LEU A 32 8.78 2.78 -3.99
N LYS A 33 9.79 3.50 -4.49
CA LYS A 33 10.76 2.94 -5.40
C LYS A 33 11.79 2.04 -4.72
N SER A 34 12.04 2.26 -3.45
CA SER A 34 13.04 1.48 -2.74
C SER A 34 12.60 1.24 -1.30
N ARG A 35 13.21 0.23 -0.67
CA ARG A 35 12.93 -0.02 0.74
C ARG A 35 13.37 1.15 1.60
N SER A 36 14.48 1.78 1.24
CA SER A 36 14.97 2.95 1.97
C SER A 36 13.96 4.09 1.94
N GLN A 37 13.34 4.31 0.78
CA GLN A 37 12.33 5.34 0.67
C GLN A 37 11.10 5.00 1.50
N ALA A 38 10.73 3.73 1.54
CA ALA A 38 9.59 3.31 2.35
C ALA A 38 9.87 3.53 3.84
N THR A 39 11.06 3.13 4.29
CA THR A 39 11.45 3.34 5.68
C THR A 39 11.47 4.83 6.01
N ALA A 40 12.02 5.63 5.11
CA ALA A 40 12.11 7.07 5.33
C ALA A 40 10.72 7.71 5.40
N ALA A 41 9.79 7.26 4.57
CA ALA A 41 8.42 7.80 4.58
C ALA A 41 7.75 7.52 5.92
N VAL A 42 7.93 6.31 6.46
CA VAL A 42 7.34 5.99 7.76
C VAL A 42 7.97 6.84 8.85
N ARG A 43 9.29 6.97 8.83
CA ARG A 43 10.00 7.78 9.85
C ARG A 43 9.64 9.24 9.78
N ALA A 44 9.33 9.73 8.59
CA ALA A 44 8.93 11.12 8.41
C ALA A 44 7.49 11.39 8.83
N GLY A 45 6.76 10.34 9.22
CA GLY A 45 5.37 10.51 9.63
C GLY A 45 4.38 10.52 8.49
N HIS A 46 4.79 10.06 7.31
CA HIS A 46 3.93 10.07 6.13
C HIS A 46 3.06 8.83 6.03
N VAL A 47 3.14 7.91 6.98
CA VAL A 47 2.41 6.64 6.92
C VAL A 47 1.60 6.46 8.19
N ARG A 48 0.34 6.10 8.03
CA ARG A 48 -0.52 5.74 9.15
C ARG A 48 -1.17 4.41 8.84
N VAL A 49 -1.40 3.63 9.88
CA VAL A 49 -2.12 2.36 9.74
C VAL A 49 -3.36 2.46 10.61
N ASN A 50 -4.51 2.26 9.98
CA ASN A 50 -5.81 2.38 10.66
C ASN A 50 -5.95 3.72 11.37
N GLY A 51 -5.41 4.78 10.74
CA GLY A 51 -5.50 6.13 11.27
C GLY A 51 -4.43 6.53 12.27
N GLU A 52 -3.53 5.62 12.64
CA GLU A 52 -2.53 5.88 13.67
C GLU A 52 -1.13 5.95 13.08
N PRO A 53 -0.29 6.88 13.55
CA PRO A 53 1.10 6.88 13.12
C PRO A 53 1.79 5.62 13.63
N VAL A 54 2.73 5.10 12.83
CA VAL A 54 3.39 3.85 13.15
C VAL A 54 4.88 3.97 12.90
N LYS A 55 5.64 3.02 13.42
CA LYS A 55 7.07 2.91 13.14
C LYS A 55 7.29 2.02 11.92
N ALA A 56 8.47 2.12 11.32
CA ALA A 56 8.78 1.38 10.10
C ALA A 56 8.63 -0.12 10.28
N ALA A 57 8.94 -0.63 11.45
CA ALA A 57 8.86 -2.06 11.74
C ALA A 57 7.46 -2.51 12.14
N TYR A 58 6.50 -1.60 12.20
CA TYR A 58 5.11 -1.98 12.51
C TYR A 58 4.63 -3.01 11.50
N LYS A 59 3.96 -4.04 11.96
CA LYS A 59 3.54 -5.15 11.09
C LYS A 59 2.07 -5.00 10.75
N VAL A 60 1.80 -4.95 9.44
CA VAL A 60 0.42 -4.86 8.95
C VAL A 60 -0.11 -6.26 8.68
N CYS A 61 -1.42 -6.38 8.77
CA CYS A 61 -2.16 -7.62 8.51
C CYS A 61 -3.17 -7.39 7.41
N VAL A 62 -3.63 -8.46 6.80
CA VAL A 62 -4.73 -8.36 5.84
C VAL A 62 -5.92 -7.71 6.54
N GLY A 63 -6.51 -6.73 5.87
CA GLY A 63 -7.63 -5.98 6.41
C GLY A 63 -7.24 -4.64 6.99
N ASP A 64 -5.95 -4.41 7.25
CA ASP A 64 -5.50 -3.10 7.72
C ASP A 64 -5.60 -2.08 6.60
N GLU A 65 -5.79 -0.82 6.99
CA GLU A 65 -5.79 0.29 6.04
C GLU A 65 -4.51 1.08 6.23
N VAL A 66 -3.74 1.21 5.15
CA VAL A 66 -2.48 1.96 5.17
C VAL A 66 -2.69 3.26 4.44
N ARG A 67 -2.37 4.36 5.10
CA ARG A 67 -2.44 5.69 4.50
C ARG A 67 -1.02 6.17 4.26
N LEU A 68 -0.73 6.53 3.01
CA LEU A 68 0.59 6.99 2.60
C LEU A 68 0.46 8.37 1.99
N ARG A 69 1.13 9.36 2.59
CA ARG A 69 1.12 10.72 2.04
C ARG A 69 2.17 10.83 0.96
N ILE A 70 1.74 11.19 -0.22
CA ILE A 70 2.62 11.40 -1.37
C ILE A 70 2.27 12.73 -2.01
N GLU A 71 3.26 13.60 -2.14
CA GLU A 71 3.12 14.84 -2.90
C GLU A 71 1.88 15.65 -2.49
N GLY A 72 1.63 15.67 -1.19
CA GLY A 72 0.59 16.49 -0.65
C GLY A 72 -0.79 15.88 -0.59
N PHE A 73 -0.94 14.63 -1.00
CA PHE A 73 -2.22 13.96 -0.84
C PHE A 73 -2.00 12.56 -0.27
N ASP A 74 -3.07 12.00 0.25
CA ASP A 74 -3.00 10.70 0.90
C ASP A 74 -3.52 9.60 -0.02
N ARG A 75 -2.72 8.57 -0.21
CA ARG A 75 -3.18 7.33 -0.79
C ARG A 75 -3.69 6.45 0.33
N ILE A 76 -4.84 5.85 0.13
CA ILE A 76 -5.47 4.98 1.13
C ILE A 76 -5.56 3.59 0.53
N LEU A 77 -4.89 2.65 1.17
CA LEU A 77 -4.71 1.31 0.62
C LEU A 77 -5.16 0.28 1.63
N GLY A 78 -6.11 -0.57 1.24
CA GLY A 78 -6.48 -1.70 2.07
C GLY A 78 -5.52 -2.85 1.80
N VAL A 79 -5.04 -3.51 2.85
CA VAL A 79 -4.13 -4.63 2.70
C VAL A 79 -4.92 -5.87 2.33
N VAL A 80 -4.63 -6.42 1.15
CA VAL A 80 -5.31 -7.62 0.65
C VAL A 80 -4.38 -8.82 0.69
N LEU A 81 -3.13 -8.64 0.25
CA LEU A 81 -2.13 -9.70 0.31
C LEU A 81 -0.88 -9.16 0.99
N LEU A 82 -0.25 -10.00 1.78
CA LEU A 82 1.00 -9.64 2.44
C LEU A 82 2.16 -10.04 1.53
N LEU A 83 2.91 -9.05 1.07
CA LEU A 83 4.06 -9.27 0.21
C LEU A 83 5.31 -8.85 0.96
N SER A 84 6.35 -9.69 0.87
CA SER A 84 7.65 -9.38 1.45
C SER A 84 8.72 -9.14 0.40
N LYS A 85 8.40 -9.35 -0.86
CA LYS A 85 9.31 -9.12 -1.98
C LYS A 85 8.61 -8.30 -3.05
N ARG A 86 9.40 -7.48 -3.74
CA ARG A 86 8.84 -6.64 -4.78
C ARG A 86 8.41 -7.51 -5.96
N VAL A 87 7.18 -7.29 -6.40
CA VAL A 87 6.58 -8.04 -7.50
C VAL A 87 6.34 -7.10 -8.68
N SER A 88 5.94 -7.68 -9.81
CA SER A 88 5.60 -6.87 -10.97
C SER A 88 4.39 -6.00 -10.67
N TYR A 89 4.22 -4.94 -11.46
CA TYR A 89 3.10 -4.02 -11.22
C TYR A 89 1.74 -4.73 -11.24
N PRO A 90 1.45 -5.60 -12.22
CA PRO A 90 0.15 -6.29 -12.21
C PRO A 90 -0.06 -7.14 -10.95
N GLN A 91 1.01 -7.77 -10.45
CA GLN A 91 0.89 -8.55 -9.22
C GLN A 91 0.75 -7.66 -7.99
N ALA A 92 1.40 -6.51 -8.02
CA ALA A 92 1.27 -5.56 -6.91
C ALA A 92 -0.16 -5.06 -6.79
N ARG A 93 -0.82 -4.86 -7.93
CA ARG A 93 -2.18 -4.31 -7.93
C ARG A 93 -3.19 -5.20 -7.22
N ILE A 94 -2.98 -6.50 -7.19
CA ILE A 94 -3.92 -7.39 -6.50
C ILE A 94 -3.64 -7.50 -5.02
N ALA A 95 -2.55 -6.88 -4.54
CA ALA A 95 -2.18 -6.98 -3.14
C ALA A 95 -2.85 -5.89 -2.29
N TYR A 96 -3.47 -4.92 -2.90
CA TYR A 96 -4.11 -3.85 -2.15
C TYR A 96 -5.40 -3.41 -2.83
N ASP A 97 -6.27 -2.87 -2.00
CA ASP A 97 -7.52 -2.25 -2.45
C ASP A 97 -7.31 -0.74 -2.37
N ASP A 98 -7.30 -0.09 -3.53
CA ASP A 98 -7.03 1.35 -3.58
C ASP A 98 -8.31 2.11 -3.24
N ARG A 99 -8.34 2.67 -2.05
CA ARG A 99 -9.47 3.44 -1.54
C ARG A 99 -9.21 4.93 -1.57
N THR A 100 -8.18 5.34 -2.31
CA THR A 100 -7.81 6.75 -2.37
C THR A 100 -8.96 7.55 -2.95
N PRO A 101 -9.42 8.61 -2.27
CA PRO A 101 -10.44 9.46 -2.84
C PRO A 101 -9.91 10.11 -4.11
N GLU A 102 -10.81 10.50 -4.98
CA GLU A 102 -10.39 11.21 -6.17
C GLU A 102 -9.60 12.44 -5.76
N ARG A 103 -8.44 12.63 -6.41
CA ARG A 103 -7.59 13.76 -6.07
C ARG A 103 -8.32 15.06 -6.41
N PRO A 104 -8.21 16.06 -5.55
CA PRO A 104 -8.75 17.37 -5.91
C PRO A 104 -8.09 17.83 -7.19
N ARG A 105 -8.90 18.34 -8.11
CA ARG A 105 -8.36 18.92 -9.31
C ARG A 105 -7.89 20.29 -8.98
N MET A 106 -6.76 20.43 -9.03
CA MET A 106 -6.29 21.71 -8.68
C MET A 106 -6.17 22.58 -9.84
N HIS A 107 -6.41 22.01 -9.83
CA HIS A 107 -6.25 22.09 -10.58
C HIS A 107 -6.83 22.23 -11.30
N MET A 108 -7.27 22.28 -11.36
CA MET A 108 -7.98 22.25 -11.89
C MET A 108 -8.51 23.00 -11.94
N PRO A 109 -8.44 23.36 -11.67
CA PRO A 109 -8.99 24.07 -11.71
C PRO A 109 -9.46 24.57 -12.02
N VAL A 110 -9.77 24.46 -11.94
CA VAL A 110 -10.39 24.89 -12.06
C VAL A 110 -10.73 25.25 -12.39
N ALA A 111 -10.82 25.23 -12.48
CA ALA A 111 -11.30 25.50 -12.66
C ALA A 111 -11.44 25.59 -12.90
N MET A 112 -11.41 25.41 -12.96
CA MET A 112 -11.61 25.47 -13.00
C MET A 112 -11.86 25.45 -13.22
N ARG A 113 -12.05 25.49 -13.45
CA ARG A 113 -12.43 25.54 -13.47
C ARG A 113 -12.94 25.76 -13.75
N GLU A 114 -13.32 25.72 -14.04
CA GLU A 114 -13.91 25.96 -14.06
C GLU A 114 -14.13 26.15 -14.11
#